data_1ef8754268f113efbc2699493fe2afb6
#
_entry.id   1ef8754268f113efbc2699493fe2afb6
#
_cell.length_a   1.000
_cell.length_b   1.000
_cell.length_c   1.000
_cell.angle_alpha   90.00
_cell.angle_beta   90.00
_cell.angle_gamma   90.00
#
_symmetry.space_group_name_H-M   'P 1'
#
loop_
_entity.id
_entity.type
_entity.pdbx_description
1 polymer ?
#
loop_
_entity_poly.entity_id
_entity_poly.type
_entity_poly.pdbx_seq_one_letter_code
_entity_poly.pdbx_strand_id
1 'polypeptide(L)'
;EFKNLIKTYGAEYDQIISIKLREIDSSYFITKGKLDEIKKYCDDHQIEHVFISETLTPKQERNLKDFLHVNITDRTRLILDIFDHSATSAEGKMQVQIAYLEHLKTRVSGKGIEFDQQSGSIGIRGGLGETAKEMELRYLNEEIRKFKRNIDKMHAAREVQRKQRIKNQEPLICLIGYTNAGKSTILNAMTNS
;
A
#
# COMPACT_ATOMS: atom_id res chain seq x y z
N GLU A 1 13.09 0.23 -13.69
CA GLU A 1 12.05 0.95 -12.95
C GLU A 1 11.91 0.43 -11.50
N PHE A 2 11.62 -0.86 -11.26
CA PHE A 2 11.42 -1.43 -9.93
C PHE A 2 12.67 -1.31 -9.03
N LYS A 3 13.87 -1.49 -9.57
CA LYS A 3 15.13 -1.24 -8.84
C LYS A 3 15.21 0.17 -8.25
N ASN A 4 14.70 1.16 -8.99
CA ASN A 4 14.69 2.54 -8.49
C ASN A 4 13.70 2.72 -7.34
N LEU A 5 12.57 1.99 -7.31
CA LEU A 5 11.66 1.99 -6.16
C LEU A 5 12.33 1.42 -4.91
N ILE A 6 13.02 0.28 -5.01
CA ILE A 6 13.74 -0.32 -3.89
C ILE A 6 14.80 0.65 -3.36
N LYS A 7 15.57 1.29 -4.26
CA LYS A 7 16.55 2.30 -3.88
C LYS A 7 15.91 3.52 -3.20
N THR A 8 14.75 3.99 -3.70
CA THR A 8 14.01 5.10 -3.08
C THR A 8 13.46 4.73 -1.70
N TYR A 9 13.08 3.49 -1.51
CA TYR A 9 12.69 2.94 -0.20
C TYR A 9 13.86 2.89 0.79
N GLY A 10 15.10 2.90 0.28
CA GLY A 10 16.33 2.85 1.10
C GLY A 10 16.78 1.42 1.43
N ALA A 11 16.23 0.41 0.75
CA ALA A 11 16.67 -0.97 0.90
C ALA A 11 17.82 -1.30 -0.08
N GLU A 12 18.78 -2.07 0.40
CA GLU A 12 19.78 -2.73 -0.42
C GLU A 12 19.29 -4.13 -0.81
N TYR A 13 19.79 -4.67 -1.88
CA TYR A 13 19.46 -6.02 -2.33
C TYR A 13 20.71 -6.77 -2.78
N ASP A 14 20.80 -8.03 -2.40
CA ASP A 14 21.94 -8.89 -2.77
C ASP A 14 21.86 -9.34 -4.21
N GLN A 15 20.67 -9.79 -4.65
CA GLN A 15 20.49 -10.33 -5.98
C GLN A 15 19.16 -9.92 -6.60
N ILE A 16 19.15 -9.87 -7.93
CA ILE A 16 17.96 -9.68 -8.75
C ILE A 16 17.75 -10.92 -9.59
N ILE A 17 16.61 -11.56 -9.37
CA ILE A 17 16.18 -12.72 -10.15
C ILE A 17 15.13 -12.26 -11.16
N SER A 18 15.47 -12.31 -12.43
CA SER A 18 14.54 -11.99 -13.52
C SER A 18 13.87 -13.26 -14.02
N ILE A 19 12.55 -13.32 -13.91
CA ILE A 19 11.75 -14.48 -14.32
C ILE A 19 10.88 -14.10 -15.51
N LYS A 20 11.04 -14.83 -16.61
CA LYS A 20 10.13 -14.70 -17.74
C LYS A 20 8.89 -15.56 -17.49
N LEU A 21 7.80 -14.92 -17.11
CA LEU A 21 6.52 -15.60 -16.88
C LEU A 21 5.87 -15.91 -18.23
N ARG A 22 5.52 -17.17 -18.45
CA ARG A 22 4.65 -17.61 -19.56
C ARG A 22 3.19 -17.64 -19.11
N GLU A 23 2.96 -18.09 -17.89
CA GLU A 23 1.68 -18.15 -17.21
C GLU A 23 1.85 -17.73 -15.76
N ILE A 24 0.83 -17.12 -15.18
CA ILE A 24 0.79 -16.73 -13.78
C ILE A 24 0.12 -17.84 -13.01
N ASP A 25 0.84 -18.43 -12.05
CA ASP A 25 0.25 -19.40 -11.13
C ASP A 25 -0.73 -18.71 -10.17
N SER A 26 -1.91 -19.28 -10.03
CA SER A 26 -2.98 -18.71 -9.20
C SER A 26 -2.67 -18.76 -7.70
N SER A 27 -1.79 -19.66 -7.28
CA SER A 27 -1.45 -19.90 -5.87
C SER A 27 -0.13 -19.26 -5.45
N TYR A 28 0.87 -19.24 -6.33
CA TYR A 28 2.24 -18.79 -6.01
C TYR A 28 2.76 -17.68 -6.93
N PHE A 29 1.97 -17.24 -7.92
CA PHE A 29 2.39 -16.25 -8.91
C PHE A 29 3.44 -16.75 -9.91
N ILE A 30 4.42 -17.54 -9.44
CA ILE A 30 5.52 -18.15 -10.23
C ILE A 30 5.41 -19.67 -10.21
N THR A 31 6.04 -20.31 -11.18
CA THR A 31 6.06 -21.78 -11.29
C THR A 31 6.83 -22.43 -10.14
N LYS A 32 6.43 -23.64 -9.75
CA LYS A 32 7.02 -24.36 -8.61
C LYS A 32 8.53 -24.55 -8.72
N GLY A 33 9.04 -24.89 -9.90
CA GLY A 33 10.49 -25.07 -10.10
C GLY A 33 11.29 -23.79 -9.83
N LYS A 34 10.76 -22.62 -10.24
CA LYS A 34 11.40 -21.33 -9.94
C LYS A 34 11.25 -20.96 -8.45
N LEU A 35 10.16 -21.34 -7.85
CA LEU A 35 9.94 -21.14 -6.43
C LEU A 35 10.95 -21.94 -5.58
N ASP A 36 11.23 -23.19 -5.95
CA ASP A 36 12.23 -24.03 -5.29
C ASP A 36 13.65 -23.44 -5.43
N GLU A 37 14.00 -22.91 -6.62
CA GLU A 37 15.28 -22.21 -6.85
C GLU A 37 15.42 -20.97 -5.93
N ILE A 38 14.35 -20.17 -5.84
CA ILE A 38 14.35 -18.99 -4.96
C ILE A 38 14.46 -19.39 -3.50
N LYS A 39 13.71 -20.41 -3.07
CA LYS A 39 13.79 -20.91 -1.70
C LYS A 39 15.20 -21.32 -1.33
N LYS A 40 15.82 -22.13 -2.17
CA LYS A 40 17.21 -22.56 -1.96
C LYS A 40 18.16 -21.38 -1.84
N TYR A 41 18.00 -20.36 -2.71
CA TYR A 41 18.81 -19.15 -2.62
C TYR A 41 18.58 -18.39 -1.32
N CYS A 42 17.33 -18.24 -0.89
CA CYS A 42 17.00 -17.57 0.38
C CYS A 42 17.61 -18.30 1.58
N ASP A 43 17.53 -19.65 1.60
CA ASP A 43 18.07 -20.45 2.67
C ASP A 43 19.61 -20.38 2.69
N ASP A 44 20.28 -20.53 1.53
CA ASP A 44 21.74 -20.51 1.40
C ASP A 44 22.37 -19.15 1.79
N HIS A 45 21.65 -18.02 1.56
CA HIS A 45 22.13 -16.64 1.79
C HIS A 45 21.45 -15.96 2.98
N GLN A 46 20.63 -16.68 3.75
CA GLN A 46 19.91 -16.14 4.91
C GLN A 46 19.10 -14.87 4.58
N ILE A 47 18.41 -14.89 3.44
CA ILE A 47 17.58 -13.77 2.99
C ILE A 47 16.33 -13.69 3.87
N GLU A 48 16.10 -12.54 4.46
CA GLU A 48 14.92 -12.28 5.31
C GLU A 48 13.77 -11.63 4.56
N HIS A 49 14.04 -11.00 3.39
CA HIS A 49 13.07 -10.20 2.68
C HIS A 49 13.16 -10.37 1.16
N VAL A 50 12.02 -10.53 0.51
CA VAL A 50 11.91 -10.61 -0.94
C VAL A 50 10.94 -9.55 -1.45
N PHE A 51 11.42 -8.73 -2.40
CA PHE A 51 10.60 -7.75 -3.10
C PHE A 51 10.15 -8.30 -4.46
N ILE A 52 8.86 -8.18 -4.75
CA ILE A 52 8.25 -8.66 -6.00
C ILE A 52 7.78 -7.47 -6.83
N SER A 53 8.20 -7.40 -8.09
CA SER A 53 7.92 -6.28 -8.99
C SER A 53 6.46 -6.15 -9.45
N GLU A 54 5.65 -7.14 -9.16
CA GLU A 54 4.25 -7.23 -9.53
C GLU A 54 3.34 -7.15 -8.31
N THR A 55 2.07 -6.84 -8.52
CA THR A 55 1.05 -6.87 -7.47
C THR A 55 0.58 -8.30 -7.24
N LEU A 56 0.60 -8.74 -6.00
CA LEU A 56 0.17 -10.08 -5.60
C LEU A 56 -1.27 -10.09 -5.11
N THR A 57 -1.96 -11.19 -5.36
CA THR A 57 -3.21 -11.47 -4.65
C THR A 57 -2.91 -11.84 -3.18
N PRO A 58 -3.88 -11.66 -2.25
CA PRO A 58 -3.69 -12.04 -0.85
C PRO A 58 -3.29 -13.50 -0.65
N LYS A 59 -3.83 -14.39 -1.49
CA LYS A 59 -3.49 -15.82 -1.49
C LYS A 59 -2.05 -16.06 -1.91
N GLN A 60 -1.61 -15.44 -3.00
CA GLN A 60 -0.24 -15.58 -3.51
C GLN A 60 0.77 -15.06 -2.49
N GLU A 61 0.53 -13.89 -1.90
CA GLU A 61 1.42 -13.32 -0.88
C GLU A 61 1.58 -14.26 0.33
N ARG A 62 0.47 -14.78 0.85
CA ARG A 62 0.49 -15.73 1.98
C ARG A 62 1.25 -17.00 1.61
N ASN A 63 0.89 -17.64 0.49
CA ASN A 63 1.51 -18.87 0.07
C ASN A 63 3.02 -18.72 -0.19
N LEU A 64 3.44 -17.59 -0.77
CA LEU A 64 4.86 -17.28 -0.96
C LEU A 64 5.57 -17.10 0.38
N LYS A 65 4.99 -16.38 1.32
CA LYS A 65 5.53 -16.19 2.66
C LYS A 65 5.67 -17.51 3.40
N ASP A 66 4.63 -18.35 3.36
CA ASP A 66 4.60 -19.64 4.04
C ASP A 66 5.60 -20.63 3.41
N PHE A 67 5.79 -20.56 2.09
CA PHE A 67 6.71 -21.46 1.40
C PHE A 67 8.17 -21.04 1.52
N LEU A 68 8.45 -19.75 1.35
CA LEU A 68 9.82 -19.21 1.36
C LEU A 68 10.34 -18.93 2.77
N HIS A 69 9.46 -18.81 3.76
CA HIS A 69 9.77 -18.42 5.15
C HIS A 69 10.47 -17.06 5.28
N VAL A 70 10.19 -16.15 4.35
CA VAL A 70 10.73 -14.79 4.31
C VAL A 70 9.60 -13.76 4.27
N ASN A 71 9.92 -12.50 4.57
CA ASN A 71 8.98 -11.41 4.37
C ASN A 71 8.82 -11.11 2.88
N ILE A 72 7.58 -10.97 2.44
CA ILE A 72 7.25 -10.65 1.06
C ILE A 72 6.70 -9.22 0.99
N THR A 73 7.26 -8.42 0.10
CA THR A 73 6.71 -7.09 -0.23
C THR A 73 6.46 -7.04 -1.73
N ASP A 74 5.22 -6.86 -2.12
CA ASP A 74 4.82 -6.66 -3.49
C ASP A 74 4.99 -5.19 -3.92
N ARG A 75 4.83 -4.92 -5.23
CA ARG A 75 4.98 -3.58 -5.79
C ARG A 75 4.05 -2.55 -5.12
N THR A 76 2.81 -2.91 -4.87
CA THR A 76 1.82 -2.01 -4.27
C THR A 76 2.22 -1.62 -2.85
N ARG A 77 2.60 -2.60 -2.06
CA ARG A 77 3.06 -2.38 -0.70
C ARG A 77 4.32 -1.51 -0.65
N LEU A 78 5.31 -1.80 -1.50
CA LEU A 78 6.54 -1.01 -1.59
C LEU A 78 6.25 0.46 -1.91
N ILE A 79 5.35 0.72 -2.86
CA ILE A 79 4.95 2.10 -3.22
C ILE A 79 4.27 2.80 -2.04
N LEU A 80 3.38 2.11 -1.32
CA LEU A 80 2.73 2.67 -0.13
C LEU A 80 3.74 3.00 0.97
N ASP A 81 4.70 2.12 1.22
CA ASP A 81 5.75 2.35 2.22
C ASP A 81 6.66 3.53 1.82
N ILE A 82 6.99 3.69 0.54
CA ILE A 82 7.74 4.87 0.02
C ILE A 82 6.93 6.15 0.25
N PHE A 83 5.63 6.15 -0.04
CA PHE A 83 4.79 7.31 0.19
C PHE A 83 4.63 7.65 1.66
N ASP A 84 4.56 6.65 2.54
CA ASP A 84 4.47 6.86 3.99
C ASP A 84 5.75 7.57 4.52
N HIS A 85 6.92 7.13 4.07
CA HIS A 85 8.19 7.79 4.41
C HIS A 85 8.32 9.19 3.81
N SER A 86 7.77 9.43 2.61
CA SER A 86 7.91 10.70 1.89
C SER A 86 6.86 11.73 2.26
N ALA A 87 5.75 11.34 2.86
CA ALA A 87 4.65 12.23 3.20
C ALA A 87 5.02 13.13 4.38
N THR A 88 5.23 14.42 4.11
CA THR A 88 5.55 15.44 5.13
C THR A 88 4.31 16.18 5.61
N SER A 89 3.33 16.42 4.76
CA SER A 89 2.10 17.13 5.11
C SER A 89 1.10 16.24 5.85
N ALA A 90 0.32 16.83 6.77
CA ALA A 90 -0.73 16.13 7.50
C ALA A 90 -1.78 15.50 6.56
N GLU A 91 -2.14 16.20 5.47
CA GLU A 91 -3.05 15.68 4.46
C GLU A 91 -2.45 14.51 3.69
N GLY A 92 -1.18 14.64 3.23
CA GLY A 92 -0.46 13.57 2.54
C GLY A 92 -0.37 12.30 3.40
N LYS A 93 -0.02 12.44 4.68
CA LYS A 93 -0.01 11.31 5.63
C LYS A 93 -1.38 10.64 5.74
N MET A 94 -2.46 11.42 5.87
CA MET A 94 -3.81 10.84 5.93
C MET A 94 -4.22 10.15 4.63
N GLN A 95 -3.84 10.68 3.46
CA GLN A 95 -4.09 10.05 2.16
C GLN A 95 -3.35 8.72 2.03
N VAL A 96 -2.09 8.66 2.43
CA VAL A 96 -1.31 7.42 2.45
C VAL A 96 -1.92 6.39 3.40
N GLN A 97 -2.34 6.82 4.60
CA GLN A 97 -3.01 5.92 5.56
C GLN A 97 -4.33 5.37 5.00
N ILE A 98 -5.12 6.18 4.30
CA ILE A 98 -6.33 5.68 3.61
C ILE A 98 -5.97 4.60 2.59
N ALA A 99 -5.00 4.88 1.72
CA ALA A 99 -4.57 3.92 0.69
C ALA A 99 -4.05 2.62 1.32
N TYR A 100 -3.31 2.72 2.42
CA TYR A 100 -2.82 1.58 3.19
C TYR A 100 -3.97 0.74 3.80
N LEU A 101 -4.95 1.39 4.43
CA LEU A 101 -6.11 0.71 4.99
C LEU A 101 -6.99 0.06 3.91
N GLU A 102 -7.15 0.72 2.76
CA GLU A 102 -7.85 0.15 1.59
C GLU A 102 -7.09 -1.09 1.05
N HIS A 103 -5.77 -1.05 1.00
CA HIS A 103 -4.94 -2.21 0.66
C HIS A 103 -5.12 -3.35 1.68
N LEU A 104 -5.03 -3.07 2.98
CA LEU A 104 -5.28 -4.08 4.02
C LEU A 104 -6.66 -4.70 3.91
N LYS A 105 -7.68 -3.90 3.61
CA LYS A 105 -9.06 -4.39 3.43
C LYS A 105 -9.15 -5.46 2.34
N THR A 106 -8.41 -5.32 1.24
CA THR A 106 -8.35 -6.37 0.20
C THR A 106 -7.72 -7.65 0.73
N ARG A 107 -6.73 -7.55 1.63
CA ARG A 107 -6.05 -8.70 2.25
C ARG A 107 -6.97 -9.44 3.23
N VAL A 108 -7.72 -8.71 4.04
CA VAL A 108 -8.72 -9.30 4.96
C VAL A 108 -9.84 -9.99 4.18
N SER A 109 -10.34 -9.37 3.11
CA SER A 109 -11.38 -9.95 2.26
C SER A 109 -10.92 -11.27 1.61
N GLY A 110 -9.66 -11.37 1.20
CA GLY A 110 -9.09 -12.58 0.61
C GLY A 110 -8.87 -13.75 1.57
N LYS A 111 -8.80 -13.50 2.89
CA LYS A 111 -8.63 -14.56 3.90
C LYS A 111 -9.90 -15.42 4.10
N GLY A 112 -11.08 -14.95 3.70
CA GLY A 112 -12.35 -15.58 4.04
C GLY A 112 -12.85 -16.64 3.07
N ILE A 113 -12.33 -16.71 1.85
CA ILE A 113 -12.85 -17.66 0.84
C ILE A 113 -12.48 -19.12 1.18
N GLU A 114 -11.42 -19.33 1.94
CA GLU A 114 -10.99 -20.69 2.32
C GLU A 114 -11.65 -21.21 3.60
N PHE A 115 -12.04 -20.33 4.53
CA PHE A 115 -12.75 -20.73 5.75
C PHE A 115 -14.21 -21.11 5.47
N ASP A 116 -14.87 -20.44 4.52
CA ASP A 116 -16.24 -20.76 4.12
C ASP A 116 -16.32 -22.11 3.35
N GLN A 117 -15.25 -22.52 2.66
CA GLN A 117 -15.20 -23.83 1.97
C GLN A 117 -14.92 -25.00 2.91
N GLN A 118 -14.26 -24.80 4.05
CA GLN A 118 -14.06 -25.85 5.07
C GLN A 118 -15.22 -25.97 6.06
N SER A 119 -16.07 -24.99 6.16
CA SER A 119 -17.25 -24.97 7.04
C SER A 119 -18.48 -25.65 6.44
N GLY A 120 -18.34 -26.32 5.32
CA GLY A 120 -19.42 -26.99 4.56
C GLY A 120 -19.93 -28.31 5.16
N SER A 121 -19.72 -28.60 6.45
CA SER A 121 -20.33 -29.75 7.11
C SER A 121 -20.71 -29.41 8.55
N ILE A 122 -21.98 -29.48 8.78
CA ILE A 122 -22.77 -29.41 10.02
C ILE A 122 -23.49 -28.06 10.17
N GLY A 123 -24.78 -28.12 9.78
CA GLY A 123 -25.76 -27.08 10.01
C GLY A 123 -25.93 -26.76 11.48
N ILE A 124 -25.33 -25.68 11.91
CA ILE A 124 -25.79 -24.94 13.07
C ILE A 124 -26.14 -23.53 12.59
N ARG A 125 -27.42 -23.40 12.20
CA ARG A 125 -28.12 -22.12 12.24
C ARG A 125 -28.15 -21.71 13.72
N GLY A 126 -27.44 -20.69 14.03
CA GLY A 126 -27.62 -20.13 15.36
C GLY A 126 -26.46 -19.27 15.81
N GLY A 127 -26.63 -18.00 15.75
CA GLY A 127 -25.82 -17.09 16.51
C GLY A 127 -25.39 -15.89 15.69
N LEU A 128 -26.18 -14.91 15.68
CA LEU A 128 -26.05 -13.47 15.52
C LEU A 128 -24.75 -12.85 16.08
N GLY A 129 -23.61 -13.51 15.86
CA GLY A 129 -22.30 -12.96 16.17
C GLY A 129 -21.59 -12.60 14.88
N GLU A 130 -21.20 -11.35 14.73
CA GLU A 130 -20.35 -10.88 13.66
C GLU A 130 -19.05 -11.70 13.65
N THR A 131 -18.62 -12.19 12.49
CA THR A 131 -17.38 -12.94 12.38
C THR A 131 -16.18 -12.01 12.65
N ALA A 132 -15.07 -12.56 13.12
CA ALA A 132 -13.84 -11.78 13.34
C ALA A 132 -13.42 -10.99 12.09
N LYS A 133 -13.65 -11.55 10.90
CA LYS A 133 -13.43 -10.90 9.61
C LYS A 133 -14.35 -9.70 9.41
N GLU A 134 -15.63 -9.81 9.71
CA GLU A 134 -16.60 -8.72 9.58
C GLU A 134 -16.26 -7.58 10.54
N MET A 135 -15.88 -7.90 11.78
CA MET A 135 -15.39 -6.92 12.75
C MET A 135 -14.15 -6.19 12.25
N GLU A 136 -13.15 -6.93 11.71
CA GLU A 136 -11.94 -6.34 11.14
C GLU A 136 -12.25 -5.43 9.96
N LEU A 137 -13.12 -5.85 9.03
CA LEU A 137 -13.54 -5.03 7.89
C LEU A 137 -14.32 -3.79 8.34
N ARG A 138 -15.17 -3.90 9.36
CA ARG A 138 -15.88 -2.76 9.93
C ARG A 138 -14.90 -1.76 10.53
N TYR A 139 -13.96 -2.21 11.35
CA TYR A 139 -12.91 -1.37 11.92
C TYR A 139 -12.13 -0.61 10.84
N LEU A 140 -11.66 -1.31 9.81
CA LEU A 140 -10.93 -0.69 8.70
C LEU A 140 -11.79 0.37 7.98
N ASN A 141 -13.07 0.08 7.73
CA ASN A 141 -13.98 1.03 7.12
C ASN A 141 -14.24 2.28 7.99
N GLU A 142 -14.31 2.11 9.32
CA GLU A 142 -14.49 3.22 10.26
C GLU A 142 -13.24 4.13 10.28
N GLU A 143 -12.05 3.56 10.32
CA GLU A 143 -10.80 4.33 10.25
C GLU A 143 -10.67 5.08 8.91
N ILE A 144 -10.97 4.43 7.78
CA ILE A 144 -10.99 5.10 6.47
C ILE A 144 -11.95 6.29 6.49
N ARG A 145 -13.17 6.11 7.01
CA ARG A 145 -14.16 7.20 7.11
C ARG A 145 -13.68 8.34 8.01
N LYS A 146 -12.98 8.02 9.09
CA LYS A 146 -12.40 8.99 10.02
C LYS A 146 -11.33 9.85 9.32
N PHE A 147 -10.40 9.23 8.60
CA PHE A 147 -9.39 9.94 7.84
C PHE A 147 -10.01 10.80 6.73
N LYS A 148 -10.97 10.28 5.96
CA LYS A 148 -11.69 11.04 4.92
C LYS A 148 -12.37 12.27 5.51
N ARG A 149 -13.09 12.15 6.62
CA ARG A 149 -13.71 13.29 7.32
C ARG A 149 -12.70 14.33 7.79
N ASN A 150 -11.51 13.90 8.21
CA ASN A 150 -10.46 14.85 8.62
C ASN A 150 -9.90 15.62 7.43
N ILE A 151 -9.72 14.97 6.28
CA ILE A 151 -9.32 15.63 5.03
C ILE A 151 -10.39 16.66 4.61
N ASP A 152 -11.68 16.29 4.64
CA ASP A 152 -12.79 17.19 4.32
C ASP A 152 -12.79 18.42 5.22
N LYS A 153 -12.55 18.27 6.53
CA LYS A 153 -12.41 19.40 7.47
C LYS A 153 -11.24 20.32 7.10
N MET A 154 -10.10 19.74 6.70
CA MET A 154 -8.95 20.54 6.26
C MET A 154 -9.24 21.31 4.98
N HIS A 155 -9.94 20.68 4.02
CA HIS A 155 -10.39 21.35 2.79
C HIS A 155 -11.36 22.49 3.11
N ALA A 156 -12.34 22.27 3.98
CA ALA A 156 -13.26 23.30 4.42
C ALA A 156 -12.54 24.50 5.09
N ALA A 157 -11.57 24.22 5.95
CA ALA A 157 -10.76 25.28 6.58
C ALA A 157 -9.95 26.07 5.55
N ARG A 158 -9.35 25.42 4.56
CA ARG A 158 -8.64 26.09 3.45
C ARG A 158 -9.58 26.96 2.61
N GLU A 159 -10.81 26.51 2.37
CA GLU A 159 -11.81 27.31 1.65
C GLU A 159 -12.19 28.58 2.40
N VAL A 160 -12.33 28.51 3.73
CA VAL A 160 -12.57 29.71 4.56
C VAL A 160 -11.38 30.68 4.46
N GLN A 161 -10.15 30.19 4.59
CA GLN A 161 -8.95 31.02 4.46
C GLN A 161 -8.84 31.64 3.06
N ARG A 162 -9.18 30.88 2.02
CA ARG A 162 -9.18 31.37 0.63
C ARG A 162 -10.21 32.50 0.45
N LYS A 163 -11.44 32.31 0.95
CA LYS A 163 -12.47 33.34 0.90
C LYS A 163 -12.04 34.61 1.64
N GLN A 164 -11.36 34.51 2.77
CA GLN A 164 -10.84 35.63 3.53
C GLN A 164 -9.77 36.41 2.74
N ARG A 165 -8.81 35.69 2.09
CA ARG A 165 -7.80 36.32 1.24
C ARG A 165 -8.43 37.10 0.04
N ILE A 166 -9.44 36.49 -0.60
CA ILE A 166 -10.17 37.13 -1.68
C ILE A 166 -10.88 38.43 -1.16
N LYS A 167 -11.52 38.33 0.02
CA LYS A 167 -12.18 39.50 0.63
C LYS A 167 -11.20 40.62 0.96
N ASN A 168 -9.99 40.28 1.39
CA ASN A 168 -8.92 41.21 1.70
C ASN A 168 -8.20 41.72 0.45
N GLN A 169 -8.61 41.31 -0.75
CA GLN A 169 -7.97 41.65 -2.04
C GLN A 169 -6.48 41.35 -2.10
N GLU A 170 -6.05 40.28 -1.38
CA GLU A 170 -4.66 39.80 -1.40
C GLU A 170 -4.33 39.29 -2.81
N PRO A 171 -3.21 39.69 -3.42
CA PRO A 171 -2.82 39.24 -4.74
C PRO A 171 -2.52 37.73 -4.70
N LEU A 172 -3.13 36.97 -5.62
CA LEU A 172 -2.88 35.52 -5.76
C LEU A 172 -1.97 35.26 -6.95
N ILE A 173 -0.78 34.70 -6.68
CA ILE A 173 0.17 34.30 -7.72
C ILE A 173 0.14 32.79 -7.82
N CYS A 174 -0.03 32.25 -9.02
CA CYS A 174 -0.03 30.81 -9.28
C CYS A 174 1.17 30.41 -10.14
N LEU A 175 1.96 29.43 -9.66
CA LEU A 175 3.06 28.83 -10.42
C LEU A 175 2.55 27.61 -11.18
N ILE A 176 2.56 27.66 -12.50
CA ILE A 176 2.11 26.58 -13.39
C ILE A 176 3.30 26.02 -14.17
N GLY A 177 3.36 24.72 -14.36
CA GLY A 177 4.41 24.04 -15.14
C GLY A 177 4.39 22.52 -14.94
N TYR A 178 5.16 21.82 -15.75
CA TYR A 178 5.30 20.35 -15.70
C TYR A 178 5.86 19.86 -14.35
N THR A 179 5.68 18.58 -14.06
CA THR A 179 6.35 17.91 -12.93
C THR A 179 7.86 18.10 -13.03
N ASN A 180 8.53 18.28 -11.91
CA ASN A 180 9.97 18.51 -11.82
C ASN A 180 10.50 19.79 -12.51
N ALA A 181 9.64 20.72 -12.90
CA ALA A 181 10.03 22.01 -13.47
C ALA A 181 10.53 23.06 -12.44
N GLY A 182 10.78 22.64 -11.20
CA GLY A 182 11.33 23.51 -10.16
C GLY A 182 10.31 24.47 -9.51
N LYS A 183 8.98 24.27 -9.69
CA LYS A 183 7.95 25.14 -9.10
C LYS A 183 8.05 25.26 -7.58
N SER A 184 8.24 24.14 -6.88
CA SER A 184 8.38 24.13 -5.43
C SER A 184 9.68 24.80 -5.00
N THR A 185 10.77 24.63 -5.75
CA THR A 185 12.06 25.29 -5.49
C THR A 185 11.93 26.80 -5.58
N ILE A 186 11.24 27.31 -6.62
CA ILE A 186 10.97 28.73 -6.78
C ILE A 186 10.10 29.23 -5.63
N LEU A 187 9.02 28.52 -5.30
CA LEU A 187 8.13 28.90 -4.21
C LEU A 187 8.89 29.00 -2.88
N ASN A 188 9.69 27.98 -2.54
CA ASN A 188 10.48 27.96 -1.31
C ASN A 188 11.51 29.10 -1.29
N ALA A 189 12.17 29.40 -2.42
CA ALA A 189 13.10 30.52 -2.52
C ALA A 189 12.43 31.87 -2.33
N MET A 190 11.18 32.05 -2.79
CA MET A 190 10.41 33.29 -2.65
C MET A 190 9.80 33.45 -1.25
N THR A 191 9.52 32.35 -0.54
CA THR A 191 8.86 32.37 0.78
C THR A 191 9.80 32.13 1.95
N ASN A 192 11.09 31.88 1.69
CA ASN A 192 12.10 31.50 2.69
C ASN A 192 11.66 30.28 3.53
N SER A 193 10.99 29.32 2.90
CA SER A 193 10.43 28.13 3.55
C SER A 193 11.32 26.91 3.32
#